data_43451d34ddbf700cece008d75e882f5c
#
_entry.id   43451d34ddbf700cece008d75e882f5c
#
_cell.length_a   1.000
_cell.length_b   1.000
_cell.length_c   1.000
_cell.angle_alpha   90.00
_cell.angle_beta   90.00
_cell.angle_gamma   90.00
#
_symmetry.space_group_name_H-M   'P 1'
#
loop_
_entity.id
_entity.type
_entity.pdbx_description
1 polymer ?
#
loop_
_entity_poly.entity_id
_entity_poly.type
_entity_poly.pdbx_seq_one_letter_code
_entity_poly.pdbx_strand_id
1 'polypeptide(L)'
;MTGTIAKGSGSKSEPAPEVLAAELRMKFDYTRSVGPTIGRFLTGLREGRIVGVRGSDGRVIVPPAEFDPGTAEPLTDFVDVADVGTVQSWSWVADPLPGQPFDRPFAWALIKLDGADTALLHAVDVASPDQIHTGLRVRVRWAAERTGDIHDIAAFEPGETSAAPAAPGAAADPVTGIITPIDLRYKHTASPQETVFLKAIAEGRLLGARAGDGKVYFPPRGADPRTGDPTEDYVELADTGIVTTFCIVNVPFQGQRIKPPYVAAYVLLDGSDIPFLHLVLGCEASEVRMGMRVKAVWKPREEWTYDGLDNVSHFEPSGEPDADYESFSQHL
;
A
#
# COMPACT_ATOMS: atom_id res chain seq x y z
N MET A 1 6.70 -63.04 -7.97
CA MET A 1 7.87 -62.16 -7.70
C MET A 1 7.37 -60.99 -6.89
N THR A 2 7.60 -61.07 -5.61
CA THR A 2 7.16 -60.08 -4.60
C THR A 2 8.25 -59.00 -4.47
N GLY A 3 7.94 -57.80 -4.92
CA GLY A 3 8.84 -56.67 -4.77
C GLY A 3 8.67 -56.01 -3.39
N THR A 4 9.68 -56.05 -2.59
CA THR A 4 9.78 -55.43 -1.27
C THR A 4 9.97 -53.93 -1.43
N ILE A 5 9.02 -53.14 -0.95
CA ILE A 5 9.13 -51.68 -0.86
C ILE A 5 10.01 -51.36 0.34
N ALA A 6 11.20 -50.75 0.10
CA ALA A 6 12.08 -50.27 1.16
C ALA A 6 11.39 -49.11 1.90
N LYS A 7 11.26 -49.26 3.24
CA LYS A 7 10.86 -48.18 4.14
C LYS A 7 11.94 -47.10 4.13
N GLY A 8 11.61 -45.93 3.63
CA GLY A 8 12.46 -44.73 3.74
C GLY A 8 12.72 -44.40 5.22
N SER A 9 13.97 -44.26 5.56
CA SER A 9 14.45 -43.76 6.84
C SER A 9 13.90 -42.33 7.04
N GLY A 10 13.04 -42.18 8.04
CA GLY A 10 12.56 -40.86 8.45
C GLY A 10 13.74 -40.03 8.90
N SER A 11 14.13 -39.04 8.09
CA SER A 11 14.99 -37.95 8.54
C SER A 11 14.23 -37.21 9.64
N LYS A 12 14.77 -37.17 10.84
CA LYS A 12 14.31 -36.24 11.87
C LYS A 12 14.49 -34.86 11.25
N SER A 13 13.40 -34.21 10.89
CA SER A 13 13.44 -32.80 10.47
C SER A 13 14.05 -32.03 11.63
N GLU A 14 15.17 -31.36 11.39
CA GLU A 14 15.66 -30.35 12.32
C GLU A 14 14.51 -29.41 12.66
N PRO A 15 14.37 -29.00 13.93
CA PRO A 15 13.35 -28.02 14.29
C PRO A 15 13.56 -26.78 13.41
N ALA A 16 12.48 -26.30 12.80
CA ALA A 16 12.52 -25.06 12.01
C ALA A 16 13.19 -23.96 12.85
N PRO A 17 14.10 -23.18 12.29
CA PRO A 17 14.78 -22.10 13.01
C PRO A 17 13.71 -21.16 13.58
N GLU A 18 13.90 -20.74 14.83
CA GLU A 18 13.02 -19.76 15.47
C GLU A 18 13.10 -18.45 14.68
N VAL A 19 12.00 -18.06 14.03
CA VAL A 19 11.90 -16.82 13.25
C VAL A 19 11.05 -15.80 13.97
N LEU A 20 11.44 -14.53 13.84
CA LEU A 20 10.66 -13.42 14.36
C LEU A 20 9.45 -13.15 13.47
N ALA A 21 8.35 -12.72 14.07
CA ALA A 21 7.17 -12.28 13.36
C ALA A 21 6.47 -11.17 14.13
N ALA A 22 5.89 -10.23 13.42
CA ALA A 22 5.15 -9.11 13.98
C ALA A 22 3.87 -8.83 13.22
N GLU A 23 2.84 -8.37 13.93
CA GLU A 23 1.66 -7.78 13.32
C GLU A 23 1.99 -6.37 12.84
N LEU A 24 1.79 -6.14 11.55
CA LEU A 24 1.94 -4.82 10.94
C LEU A 24 0.58 -4.24 10.59
N ARG A 25 0.36 -3.00 10.99
CA ARG A 25 -0.83 -2.24 10.63
C ARG A 25 -0.43 -0.93 10.01
N MET A 26 -0.83 -0.73 8.76
CA MET A 26 -0.70 0.53 8.05
C MET A 26 -2.09 1.19 8.01
N LYS A 27 -2.25 2.30 8.73
CA LYS A 27 -3.52 3.01 8.81
C LYS A 27 -3.32 4.51 8.60
N PHE A 28 -3.96 5.04 7.57
CA PHE A 28 -4.02 6.48 7.29
C PHE A 28 -5.18 6.81 6.35
N ASP A 29 -5.62 8.05 6.37
CA ASP A 29 -6.60 8.57 5.43
C ASP A 29 -5.87 9.07 4.17
N TYR A 30 -6.18 8.45 3.04
CA TYR A 30 -5.66 8.87 1.75
C TYR A 30 -6.65 9.84 1.08
N THR A 31 -6.24 11.09 0.93
CA THR A 31 -7.02 12.11 0.22
C THR A 31 -6.66 12.11 -1.26
N ARG A 32 -7.66 11.98 -2.12
CA ARG A 32 -7.50 11.95 -3.58
C ARG A 32 -8.38 13.01 -4.24
N SER A 33 -7.80 13.81 -5.14
CA SER A 33 -8.55 14.61 -6.10
C SER A 33 -9.21 13.71 -7.14
N VAL A 34 -10.47 13.96 -7.49
CA VAL A 34 -11.24 13.09 -8.39
C VAL A 34 -11.38 13.63 -9.81
N GLY A 35 -11.00 14.87 -10.05
CA GLY A 35 -11.16 15.52 -11.36
C GLY A 35 -12.63 15.82 -11.70
N PRO A 36 -12.89 16.50 -12.85
CA PRO A 36 -14.23 16.98 -13.18
C PRO A 36 -15.22 15.87 -13.52
N THR A 37 -14.78 14.81 -14.19
CA THR A 37 -15.65 13.70 -14.64
C THR A 37 -16.17 12.87 -13.47
N ILE A 38 -15.25 12.37 -12.63
CA ILE A 38 -15.63 11.60 -11.44
C ILE A 38 -16.30 12.51 -10.41
N GLY A 39 -15.83 13.76 -10.26
CA GLY A 39 -16.49 14.75 -9.39
C GLY A 39 -17.95 14.97 -9.76
N ARG A 40 -18.29 15.01 -11.06
CA ARG A 40 -19.67 15.11 -11.53
C ARG A 40 -20.51 13.87 -11.20
N PHE A 41 -19.93 12.68 -11.35
CA PHE A 41 -20.59 11.43 -10.95
C PHE A 41 -20.89 11.41 -9.45
N LEU A 42 -19.88 11.70 -8.61
CA LEU A 42 -20.03 11.71 -7.15
C LEU A 42 -21.01 12.80 -6.67
N THR A 43 -20.99 13.97 -7.31
CA THR A 43 -21.99 15.02 -7.06
C THR A 43 -23.39 14.52 -7.40
N GLY A 44 -23.56 13.81 -8.51
CA GLY A 44 -24.81 13.15 -8.87
C GLY A 44 -25.29 12.16 -7.80
N LEU A 45 -24.38 11.30 -7.30
CA LEU A 45 -24.72 10.34 -6.22
C LEU A 45 -25.23 11.06 -4.97
N ARG A 46 -24.56 12.13 -4.55
CA ARG A 46 -25.02 12.98 -3.43
C ARG A 46 -26.43 13.52 -3.65
N GLU A 47 -26.77 13.84 -4.89
CA GLU A 47 -28.09 14.31 -5.30
C GLU A 47 -29.11 13.19 -5.53
N GLY A 48 -28.70 11.91 -5.41
CA GLY A 48 -29.55 10.75 -5.66
C GLY A 48 -29.76 10.47 -7.15
N ARG A 49 -28.79 10.82 -8.00
CA ARG A 49 -28.79 10.60 -9.43
C ARG A 49 -27.52 9.83 -9.84
N ILE A 50 -27.63 8.97 -10.83
CA ILE A 50 -26.50 8.25 -11.40
C ILE A 50 -26.18 8.88 -12.74
N VAL A 51 -24.97 9.42 -12.88
CA VAL A 51 -24.49 10.08 -14.09
C VAL A 51 -23.58 9.14 -14.85
N GLY A 52 -23.84 8.92 -16.14
CA GLY A 52 -22.95 8.28 -17.08
C GLY A 52 -22.38 9.27 -18.09
N VAL A 53 -21.56 8.79 -19.01
CA VAL A 53 -21.06 9.55 -20.17
C VAL A 53 -21.26 8.75 -21.46
N ARG A 54 -21.61 9.42 -22.53
CA ARG A 54 -21.80 8.77 -23.84
C ARG A 54 -20.48 8.78 -24.62
N GLY A 55 -20.06 7.60 -25.05
CA GLY A 55 -18.91 7.41 -25.92
C GLY A 55 -19.20 7.75 -27.40
N SER A 56 -18.16 7.80 -28.20
CA SER A 56 -18.22 8.07 -29.65
C SER A 56 -19.01 7.02 -30.41
N ASP A 57 -19.07 5.81 -29.89
CA ASP A 57 -19.88 4.69 -30.43
C ASP A 57 -21.35 4.70 -29.96
N GLY A 58 -21.75 5.75 -29.23
CA GLY A 58 -23.10 5.93 -28.70
C GLY A 58 -23.40 5.18 -27.41
N ARG A 59 -22.50 4.32 -26.91
CA ARG A 59 -22.68 3.59 -25.64
C ARG A 59 -22.56 4.52 -24.44
N VAL A 60 -23.36 4.26 -23.42
CA VAL A 60 -23.34 4.99 -22.15
C VAL A 60 -22.51 4.22 -21.12
N ILE A 61 -21.45 4.86 -20.63
CA ILE A 61 -20.46 4.31 -19.70
C ILE A 61 -20.79 4.77 -18.29
N VAL A 62 -20.93 3.84 -17.35
CA VAL A 62 -21.16 4.09 -15.92
C VAL A 62 -20.23 3.19 -15.10
N PRO A 63 -19.44 3.72 -14.16
CA PRO A 63 -19.16 5.16 -13.91
C PRO A 63 -18.57 5.84 -15.13
N PRO A 64 -18.69 7.17 -15.27
CA PRO A 64 -18.23 7.88 -16.46
C PRO A 64 -16.70 7.81 -16.62
N ALA A 65 -16.23 7.60 -17.83
CA ALA A 65 -14.83 7.69 -18.21
C ALA A 65 -14.45 9.13 -18.62
N GLU A 66 -13.20 9.51 -18.41
CA GLU A 66 -12.70 10.83 -18.86
C GLU A 66 -12.44 10.86 -20.35
N PHE A 67 -12.00 9.73 -20.90
CA PHE A 67 -11.62 9.57 -22.29
C PHE A 67 -12.36 8.39 -22.93
N ASP A 68 -12.66 8.52 -24.21
CA ASP A 68 -13.26 7.45 -24.99
C ASP A 68 -12.28 6.27 -25.14
N PRO A 69 -12.69 5.04 -24.78
CA PRO A 69 -11.79 3.89 -24.83
C PRO A 69 -11.34 3.49 -26.25
N GLY A 70 -12.08 3.92 -27.29
CA GLY A 70 -11.75 3.62 -28.69
C GLY A 70 -10.91 4.69 -29.37
N THR A 71 -11.14 5.98 -29.06
CA THR A 71 -10.52 7.11 -29.75
C THR A 71 -9.53 7.89 -28.89
N ALA A 72 -9.54 7.71 -27.56
CA ALA A 72 -8.80 8.48 -26.57
C ALA A 72 -9.15 9.98 -26.53
N GLU A 73 -10.26 10.39 -27.15
CA GLU A 73 -10.76 11.78 -27.08
C GLU A 73 -11.51 12.02 -25.76
N PRO A 74 -11.47 13.24 -25.21
CA PRO A 74 -12.21 13.58 -23.99
C PRO A 74 -13.73 13.41 -24.16
N LEU A 75 -14.37 12.79 -23.17
CA LEU A 75 -15.81 12.60 -23.12
C LEU A 75 -16.50 13.70 -22.31
N THR A 76 -17.50 14.35 -22.92
CA THR A 76 -18.22 15.49 -22.34
C THR A 76 -19.75 15.37 -22.39
N ASP A 77 -20.30 14.37 -23.10
CA ASP A 77 -21.75 14.12 -23.20
C ASP A 77 -22.25 13.31 -22.01
N PHE A 78 -22.50 14.01 -20.88
CA PHE A 78 -22.99 13.40 -19.67
C PHE A 78 -24.51 13.19 -19.72
N VAL A 79 -24.95 12.01 -19.28
CA VAL A 79 -26.36 11.60 -19.28
C VAL A 79 -26.75 11.00 -17.94
N ASP A 80 -27.97 11.23 -17.47
CA ASP A 80 -28.50 10.52 -16.32
C ASP A 80 -28.99 9.14 -16.74
N VAL A 81 -28.74 8.12 -15.92
CA VAL A 81 -29.26 6.77 -16.07
C VAL A 81 -30.20 6.41 -14.94
N ALA A 82 -31.02 5.39 -15.13
CA ALA A 82 -31.94 4.94 -14.11
C ALA A 82 -31.20 4.35 -12.90
N ASP A 83 -31.80 4.42 -11.73
CA ASP A 83 -31.35 3.78 -10.49
C ASP A 83 -31.90 2.35 -10.31
N VAL A 84 -32.36 1.75 -11.41
CA VAL A 84 -32.77 0.35 -11.54
C VAL A 84 -31.95 -0.33 -12.63
N GLY A 85 -31.76 -1.63 -12.51
CA GLY A 85 -30.97 -2.37 -13.48
C GLY A 85 -31.11 -3.88 -13.34
N THR A 86 -30.25 -4.61 -14.02
CA THR A 86 -30.26 -6.07 -14.11
C THR A 86 -28.91 -6.64 -13.72
N VAL A 87 -28.89 -7.65 -12.85
CA VAL A 87 -27.70 -8.40 -12.47
C VAL A 87 -27.19 -9.17 -13.69
N GLN A 88 -25.93 -8.92 -14.06
CA GLN A 88 -25.24 -9.61 -15.17
C GLN A 88 -24.47 -10.84 -14.67
N SER A 89 -23.76 -10.67 -13.56
CA SER A 89 -23.05 -11.74 -12.85
C SER A 89 -22.95 -11.41 -11.38
N TRP A 90 -22.68 -12.40 -10.54
CA TRP A 90 -22.61 -12.19 -9.09
C TRP A 90 -21.71 -13.22 -8.42
N SER A 91 -21.31 -12.90 -7.19
CA SER A 91 -20.57 -13.76 -6.27
C SER A 91 -21.11 -13.63 -4.86
N TRP A 92 -21.23 -14.74 -4.15
CA TRP A 92 -21.72 -14.78 -2.77
C TRP A 92 -20.60 -14.61 -1.76
N VAL A 93 -20.77 -13.72 -0.80
CA VAL A 93 -19.88 -13.53 0.35
C VAL A 93 -20.56 -14.15 1.56
N ALA A 94 -20.09 -15.32 1.97
CA ALA A 94 -20.66 -16.04 3.12
C ALA A 94 -20.19 -15.47 4.45
N ASP A 95 -18.89 -15.09 4.52
CA ASP A 95 -18.24 -14.55 5.71
C ASP A 95 -17.63 -13.18 5.39
N PRO A 96 -18.38 -12.09 5.59
CA PRO A 96 -17.90 -10.73 5.31
C PRO A 96 -16.70 -10.34 6.17
N LEU A 97 -15.74 -9.64 5.56
CA LEU A 97 -14.59 -9.07 6.23
C LEU A 97 -14.91 -7.67 6.80
N PRO A 98 -14.22 -7.23 7.85
CA PRO A 98 -14.33 -5.85 8.33
C PRO A 98 -14.11 -4.83 7.22
N GLY A 99 -14.99 -3.84 7.11
CA GLY A 99 -14.94 -2.81 6.07
C GLY A 99 -15.74 -3.14 4.80
N GLN A 100 -16.35 -4.31 4.69
CA GLN A 100 -17.32 -4.62 3.64
C GLN A 100 -18.69 -3.97 3.92
N PRO A 101 -19.57 -3.83 2.91
CA PRO A 101 -20.84 -3.12 3.04
C PRO A 101 -21.78 -3.64 4.13
N PHE A 102 -21.67 -4.93 4.46
CA PHE A 102 -22.48 -5.59 5.47
C PHE A 102 -21.62 -6.44 6.40
N ASP A 103 -22.09 -6.63 7.62
CA ASP A 103 -21.55 -7.55 8.64
C ASP A 103 -22.21 -8.96 8.58
N ARG A 104 -23.07 -9.19 7.60
CA ARG A 104 -23.80 -10.42 7.31
C ARG A 104 -23.62 -10.83 5.85
N PRO A 105 -23.90 -12.11 5.49
CA PRO A 105 -23.79 -12.57 4.11
C PRO A 105 -24.53 -11.69 3.12
N PHE A 106 -23.94 -11.50 1.92
CA PHE A 106 -24.47 -10.69 0.85
C PHE A 106 -23.88 -11.10 -0.50
N ALA A 107 -24.31 -10.47 -1.60
CA ALA A 107 -23.70 -10.71 -2.91
C ALA A 107 -23.02 -9.45 -3.44
N TRP A 108 -21.82 -9.61 -4.05
CA TRP A 108 -21.30 -8.66 -5.01
C TRP A 108 -21.85 -8.98 -6.39
N ALA A 109 -22.30 -7.98 -7.13
CA ALA A 109 -22.81 -8.16 -8.47
C ALA A 109 -22.36 -7.08 -9.45
N LEU A 110 -22.18 -7.49 -10.71
CA LEU A 110 -22.13 -6.57 -11.84
C LEU A 110 -23.55 -6.27 -12.28
N ILE A 111 -23.96 -5.03 -12.19
CA ILE A 111 -25.33 -4.56 -12.42
C ILE A 111 -25.33 -3.62 -13.61
N LYS A 112 -26.05 -3.98 -14.67
CA LYS A 112 -26.30 -3.11 -15.83
C LYS A 112 -27.52 -2.26 -15.55
N LEU A 113 -27.32 -0.96 -15.31
CA LEU A 113 -28.40 -0.01 -15.11
C LEU A 113 -29.17 0.23 -16.42
N ASP A 114 -30.45 0.53 -16.29
CA ASP A 114 -31.28 0.87 -17.45
C ASP A 114 -30.81 2.21 -18.03
N GLY A 115 -30.48 2.19 -19.33
CA GLY A 115 -29.86 3.32 -20.01
C GLY A 115 -28.33 3.33 -20.00
N ALA A 116 -27.67 2.39 -19.30
CA ALA A 116 -26.23 2.18 -19.35
C ALA A 116 -25.86 0.99 -20.24
N ASP A 117 -24.66 1.01 -20.84
CA ASP A 117 -24.10 -0.08 -21.63
C ASP A 117 -22.95 -0.81 -20.94
N THR A 118 -22.46 -0.27 -19.81
CA THR A 118 -21.51 -0.92 -18.91
C THR A 118 -22.20 -1.39 -17.63
N ALA A 119 -21.55 -2.27 -16.89
CA ALA A 119 -22.04 -2.76 -15.60
C ALA A 119 -21.28 -2.11 -14.44
N LEU A 120 -22.01 -1.71 -13.41
CA LEU A 120 -21.50 -1.19 -12.14
C LEU A 120 -21.33 -2.36 -11.16
N LEU A 121 -20.17 -2.50 -10.56
CA LEU A 121 -19.95 -3.44 -9.45
C LEU A 121 -20.47 -2.83 -8.16
N HIS A 122 -21.42 -3.52 -7.51
CA HIS A 122 -21.94 -3.10 -6.21
C HIS A 122 -22.49 -4.26 -5.39
N ALA A 123 -22.74 -4.02 -4.08
CA ALA A 123 -23.37 -4.98 -3.19
C ALA A 123 -24.88 -5.08 -3.48
N VAL A 124 -25.39 -6.32 -3.45
CA VAL A 124 -26.83 -6.62 -3.51
C VAL A 124 -27.26 -7.22 -2.18
N ASP A 125 -28.25 -6.60 -1.56
CA ASP A 125 -28.82 -6.99 -0.28
C ASP A 125 -29.89 -8.07 -0.49
N VAL A 126 -29.48 -9.32 -0.33
CA VAL A 126 -30.35 -10.52 -0.33
C VAL A 126 -29.98 -11.43 0.81
N ALA A 127 -30.93 -12.18 1.34
CA ALA A 127 -30.74 -13.00 2.54
C ALA A 127 -30.03 -14.34 2.28
N SER A 128 -30.07 -14.85 1.04
CA SER A 128 -29.43 -16.12 0.67
C SER A 128 -29.02 -16.12 -0.80
N PRO A 129 -28.08 -17.01 -1.19
CA PRO A 129 -27.67 -17.14 -2.59
C PRO A 129 -28.79 -17.61 -3.53
N ASP A 130 -29.86 -18.19 -3.00
CA ASP A 130 -31.02 -18.62 -3.80
C ASP A 130 -31.88 -17.43 -4.25
N GLN A 131 -31.69 -16.26 -3.66
CA GLN A 131 -32.44 -15.04 -3.98
C GLN A 131 -31.74 -14.14 -5.02
N ILE A 132 -30.54 -14.53 -5.48
CA ILE A 132 -29.81 -13.82 -6.51
C ILE A 132 -29.53 -14.73 -7.70
N HIS A 133 -29.71 -14.18 -8.90
CA HIS A 133 -29.40 -14.87 -10.16
C HIS A 133 -29.12 -13.85 -11.26
N THR A 134 -28.44 -14.27 -12.32
CA THR A 134 -28.31 -13.46 -13.54
C THR A 134 -29.69 -13.18 -14.12
N GLY A 135 -29.96 -11.92 -14.45
CA GLY A 135 -31.27 -11.47 -14.88
C GLY A 135 -32.17 -10.92 -13.77
N LEU A 136 -31.79 -11.04 -12.50
CA LEU A 136 -32.53 -10.44 -11.39
C LEU A 136 -32.63 -8.93 -11.56
N ARG A 137 -33.83 -8.39 -11.46
CA ARG A 137 -34.06 -6.94 -11.43
C ARG A 137 -33.77 -6.39 -10.03
N VAL A 138 -32.98 -5.33 -10.01
CA VAL A 138 -32.56 -4.67 -8.77
C VAL A 138 -32.70 -3.16 -8.90
N ARG A 139 -32.89 -2.51 -7.76
CA ARG A 139 -32.94 -1.05 -7.64
C ARG A 139 -31.94 -0.55 -6.61
N VAL A 140 -31.54 0.69 -6.74
CA VAL A 140 -30.72 1.35 -5.72
C VAL A 140 -31.50 1.54 -4.44
N ARG A 141 -30.89 1.18 -3.32
CA ARG A 141 -31.24 1.68 -2.00
C ARG A 141 -30.25 2.80 -1.65
N TRP A 142 -30.74 4.03 -1.68
CA TRP A 142 -29.92 5.19 -1.38
C TRP A 142 -29.61 5.30 0.11
N ALA A 143 -28.42 5.80 0.46
CA ALA A 143 -28.07 6.15 1.83
C ALA A 143 -28.96 7.32 2.32
N ALA A 144 -29.30 7.30 3.61
CA ALA A 144 -30.06 8.38 4.23
C ALA A 144 -29.29 9.71 4.23
N GLU A 145 -27.99 9.63 4.55
CA GLU A 145 -27.03 10.73 4.43
C GLU A 145 -26.14 10.47 3.23
N ARG A 146 -26.02 11.46 2.34
CA ARG A 146 -25.22 11.36 1.11
C ARG A 146 -24.21 12.48 1.08
N THR A 147 -22.96 12.12 0.85
CA THR A 147 -21.81 13.04 0.93
C THR A 147 -21.07 13.25 -0.39
N GLY A 148 -21.42 12.50 -1.43
CA GLY A 148 -20.71 12.49 -2.70
C GLY A 148 -19.64 11.40 -2.75
N ASP A 149 -20.00 10.21 -2.32
CA ASP A 149 -19.17 9.02 -2.31
C ASP A 149 -19.94 7.83 -2.90
N ILE A 150 -19.23 6.75 -3.27
CA ILE A 150 -19.89 5.54 -3.78
C ILE A 150 -20.85 4.90 -2.76
N HIS A 151 -20.62 5.12 -1.46
CA HIS A 151 -21.48 4.66 -0.38
C HIS A 151 -22.82 5.41 -0.31
N ASP A 152 -23.01 6.49 -1.09
CA ASP A 152 -24.33 7.12 -1.25
C ASP A 152 -25.33 6.13 -1.88
N ILE A 153 -24.85 5.15 -2.63
CA ILE A 153 -25.55 3.91 -2.93
C ILE A 153 -25.29 2.94 -1.78
N ALA A 154 -26.23 2.85 -0.82
CA ALA A 154 -26.05 1.96 0.33
C ALA A 154 -25.97 0.48 -0.09
N ALA A 155 -26.77 0.08 -1.06
CA ALA A 155 -26.77 -1.23 -1.71
C ALA A 155 -27.74 -1.22 -2.90
N PHE A 156 -27.74 -2.31 -3.65
CA PHE A 156 -28.89 -2.68 -4.47
C PHE A 156 -29.76 -3.70 -3.74
N GLU A 157 -31.04 -3.72 -4.04
CA GLU A 157 -32.02 -4.67 -3.53
C GLU A 157 -32.97 -5.14 -4.64
N PRO A 158 -33.58 -6.32 -4.55
CA PRO A 158 -34.58 -6.76 -5.54
C PRO A 158 -35.70 -5.73 -5.70
N GLY A 159 -35.97 -5.35 -6.96
CA GLY A 159 -37.00 -4.37 -7.29
C GLY A 159 -36.94 -3.91 -8.74
N GLU A 160 -38.11 -3.49 -9.26
CA GLU A 160 -38.28 -3.08 -10.66
C GLU A 160 -38.50 -1.58 -10.84
N THR A 161 -38.80 -0.87 -9.75
CA THR A 161 -39.11 0.56 -9.80
C THR A 161 -38.17 1.36 -8.93
N SER A 162 -37.80 2.54 -9.42
CA SER A 162 -36.97 3.49 -8.68
C SER A 162 -37.58 3.78 -7.29
N ALA A 163 -36.70 3.81 -6.28
CA ALA A 163 -37.01 4.39 -4.99
C ALA A 163 -36.40 5.78 -4.96
N ALA A 164 -36.99 6.73 -5.70
CA ALA A 164 -36.45 8.07 -5.82
C ALA A 164 -36.10 8.63 -4.42
N PRO A 165 -34.87 9.09 -4.21
CA PRO A 165 -34.46 9.67 -2.94
C PRO A 165 -35.21 10.98 -2.70
N ALA A 166 -35.31 11.40 -1.45
CA ALA A 166 -35.77 12.75 -1.10
C ALA A 166 -34.91 13.77 -1.89
N ALA A 167 -35.54 14.84 -2.36
CA ALA A 167 -34.89 15.90 -3.09
C ALA A 167 -33.61 16.35 -2.35
N PRO A 168 -32.53 16.64 -3.06
CA PRO A 168 -31.30 17.11 -2.44
C PRO A 168 -31.55 18.44 -1.74
N GLY A 169 -30.88 18.65 -0.62
CA GLY A 169 -30.78 19.97 0.01
C GLY A 169 -30.18 21.00 -0.97
N ALA A 170 -30.10 22.26 -0.54
CA ALA A 170 -29.56 23.35 -1.35
C ALA A 170 -28.25 22.93 -2.04
N ALA A 171 -28.08 23.35 -3.31
CA ALA A 171 -26.93 22.99 -4.14
C ALA A 171 -25.62 23.25 -3.39
N ALA A 172 -24.96 22.18 -3.04
CA ALA A 172 -23.62 22.22 -2.44
C ALA A 172 -22.56 22.26 -3.56
N ASP A 173 -21.37 22.76 -3.22
CA ASP A 173 -20.25 22.79 -4.15
C ASP A 173 -19.96 21.42 -4.76
N PRO A 174 -19.46 21.34 -6.01
CA PRO A 174 -19.11 20.08 -6.63
C PRO A 174 -18.12 19.27 -5.78
N VAL A 175 -18.24 17.95 -5.82
CA VAL A 175 -17.27 17.05 -5.18
C VAL A 175 -15.95 17.12 -5.96
N THR A 176 -14.89 17.55 -5.30
CA THR A 176 -13.55 17.70 -5.90
C THR A 176 -12.53 16.71 -5.37
N GLY A 177 -12.85 16.02 -4.27
CA GLY A 177 -11.97 15.05 -3.63
C GLY A 177 -12.74 14.03 -2.81
N ILE A 178 -12.10 12.91 -2.56
CA ILE A 178 -12.58 11.86 -1.66
C ILE A 178 -11.50 11.53 -0.63
N ILE A 179 -11.93 11.02 0.51
CA ILE A 179 -11.05 10.44 1.52
C ILE A 179 -11.27 8.93 1.50
N THR A 180 -10.20 8.19 1.22
CA THR A 180 -10.22 6.73 1.24
C THR A 180 -9.42 6.26 2.45
N PRO A 181 -10.05 5.67 3.49
CA PRO A 181 -9.33 5.13 4.62
C PRO A 181 -8.55 3.89 4.19
N ILE A 182 -7.26 3.89 4.49
CA ILE A 182 -6.38 2.73 4.32
C ILE A 182 -6.18 2.11 5.70
N ASP A 183 -6.52 0.84 5.87
CA ASP A 183 -6.28 0.05 7.09
C ASP A 183 -5.85 -1.36 6.68
N LEU A 184 -4.55 -1.50 6.42
CA LEU A 184 -3.93 -2.77 6.05
C LEU A 184 -3.39 -3.44 7.30
N ARG A 185 -3.79 -4.69 7.53
CA ARG A 185 -3.32 -5.53 8.63
C ARG A 185 -2.75 -6.82 8.05
N TYR A 186 -1.50 -7.08 8.35
CA TYR A 186 -0.86 -8.32 7.94
C TYR A 186 0.22 -8.73 8.93
N LYS A 187 0.55 -10.01 8.94
CA LYS A 187 1.64 -10.55 9.72
C LYS A 187 2.89 -10.62 8.84
N HIS A 188 3.91 -9.86 9.22
CA HIS A 188 5.24 -10.00 8.65
C HIS A 188 5.98 -11.10 9.39
N THR A 189 6.56 -12.05 8.65
CA THR A 189 7.43 -13.10 9.21
C THR A 189 8.80 -12.93 8.57
N ALA A 190 9.80 -12.66 9.40
CA ALA A 190 11.17 -12.52 8.98
C ALA A 190 11.73 -13.85 8.44
N SER A 191 12.65 -13.78 7.48
CA SER A 191 13.46 -14.95 7.10
C SER A 191 14.40 -15.37 8.26
N PRO A 192 14.98 -16.56 8.25
CA PRO A 192 16.02 -16.94 9.22
C PRO A 192 17.16 -15.93 9.26
N GLN A 193 17.65 -15.47 8.10
CA GLN A 193 18.75 -14.53 7.96
C GLN A 193 18.37 -13.14 8.48
N GLU A 194 17.16 -12.66 8.15
CA GLU A 194 16.63 -11.41 8.69
C GLU A 194 16.46 -11.48 10.21
N THR A 195 16.04 -12.62 10.74
CA THR A 195 15.92 -12.84 12.19
C THR A 195 17.27 -12.67 12.91
N VAL A 196 18.36 -13.16 12.33
CA VAL A 196 19.71 -12.97 12.89
C VAL A 196 20.05 -11.48 12.97
N PHE A 197 19.80 -10.74 11.88
CA PHE A 197 20.02 -9.29 11.85
C PHE A 197 19.16 -8.54 12.86
N LEU A 198 17.85 -8.83 12.92
CA LEU A 198 16.93 -8.16 13.85
C LEU A 198 17.30 -8.42 15.33
N LYS A 199 17.78 -9.62 15.66
CA LYS A 199 18.30 -9.91 16.99
C LYS A 199 19.58 -9.12 17.29
N ALA A 200 20.51 -9.02 16.34
CA ALA A 200 21.74 -8.27 16.50
C ALA A 200 21.48 -6.76 16.70
N ILE A 201 20.57 -6.17 15.90
CA ILE A 201 20.25 -4.74 16.04
C ILE A 201 19.57 -4.43 17.38
N ALA A 202 18.79 -5.37 17.92
CA ALA A 202 18.22 -5.26 19.27
C ALA A 202 19.25 -5.42 20.40
N GLU A 203 20.46 -5.90 20.08
CA GLU A 203 21.61 -5.98 20.97
C GLU A 203 22.59 -4.80 20.79
N GLY A 204 22.34 -3.91 19.82
CA GLY A 204 23.18 -2.75 19.51
C GLY A 204 24.36 -3.09 18.57
N ARG A 205 24.22 -4.13 17.74
CA ARG A 205 25.22 -4.54 16.78
C ARG A 205 24.70 -4.37 15.35
N LEU A 206 25.53 -3.83 14.48
CA LEU A 206 25.25 -3.70 13.05
C LEU A 206 25.87 -4.90 12.33
N LEU A 207 25.06 -5.80 11.78
CA LEU A 207 25.53 -6.96 11.03
C LEU A 207 25.28 -6.78 9.54
N GLY A 208 26.33 -6.91 8.73
CA GLY A 208 26.26 -7.17 7.31
C GLY A 208 26.32 -8.66 7.00
N ALA A 209 26.08 -9.05 5.76
CA ALA A 209 26.32 -10.40 5.26
C ALA A 209 27.21 -10.36 4.04
N ARG A 210 28.23 -11.24 4.02
CA ARG A 210 29.14 -11.40 2.89
C ARG A 210 28.53 -12.31 1.85
N ALA A 211 28.43 -11.84 0.61
CA ALA A 211 27.99 -12.62 -0.53
C ALA A 211 29.14 -13.38 -1.20
N GLY A 212 28.82 -14.27 -2.14
CA GLY A 212 29.81 -15.08 -2.87
C GLY A 212 30.81 -14.29 -3.72
N ASP A 213 30.48 -13.03 -4.05
CA ASP A 213 31.41 -12.10 -4.73
C ASP A 213 32.35 -11.38 -3.75
N GLY A 214 32.29 -11.70 -2.46
CA GLY A 214 33.11 -11.11 -1.40
C GLY A 214 32.60 -9.80 -0.85
N LYS A 215 31.53 -9.20 -1.43
CA LYS A 215 30.94 -7.94 -0.96
C LYS A 215 30.13 -8.14 0.31
N VAL A 216 30.21 -7.16 1.20
CA VAL A 216 29.42 -7.10 2.44
C VAL A 216 28.21 -6.20 2.24
N TYR A 217 27.04 -6.79 2.32
CA TYR A 217 25.75 -6.09 2.19
C TYR A 217 25.22 -5.70 3.57
N PHE A 218 24.83 -4.44 3.71
CA PHE A 218 24.14 -3.92 4.88
C PHE A 218 22.89 -3.12 4.48
N PRO A 219 21.68 -3.37 5.05
CA PRO A 219 21.34 -4.55 5.88
C PRO A 219 21.61 -5.87 5.15
N PRO A 220 21.82 -6.99 5.89
CA PRO A 220 22.16 -8.27 5.28
C PRO A 220 21.02 -8.73 4.37
N ARG A 221 21.40 -9.29 3.23
CA ARG A 221 20.46 -9.94 2.31
C ARG A 221 20.37 -11.42 2.64
N GLY A 222 19.18 -12.00 2.59
CA GLY A 222 18.96 -13.42 2.85
C GLY A 222 19.56 -14.34 1.79
N ALA A 223 19.89 -13.80 0.61
CA ALA A 223 20.49 -14.53 -0.49
C ALA A 223 21.46 -13.64 -1.27
N ASP A 224 22.49 -14.26 -1.85
CA ASP A 224 23.39 -13.64 -2.82
C ASP A 224 22.56 -13.13 -4.02
N PRO A 225 22.67 -11.85 -4.39
CA PRO A 225 21.84 -11.26 -5.46
C PRO A 225 22.15 -11.78 -6.86
N ARG A 226 23.28 -12.48 -7.05
CA ARG A 226 23.70 -13.05 -8.34
C ARG A 226 23.35 -14.52 -8.47
N THR A 227 23.54 -15.30 -7.40
CA THR A 227 23.40 -16.77 -7.44
C THR A 227 22.09 -17.24 -6.82
N GLY A 228 21.50 -16.47 -5.90
CA GLY A 228 20.36 -16.87 -5.10
C GLY A 228 20.72 -17.80 -3.93
N ASP A 229 21.99 -18.09 -3.71
CA ASP A 229 22.44 -18.92 -2.59
C ASP A 229 22.23 -18.19 -1.26
N PRO A 230 21.86 -18.90 -0.17
CA PRO A 230 21.72 -18.29 1.15
C PRO A 230 23.02 -17.64 1.61
N THR A 231 22.92 -16.44 2.21
CA THR A 231 24.06 -15.75 2.81
C THR A 231 24.05 -15.96 4.33
N GLU A 232 25.08 -16.62 4.86
CA GLU A 232 25.20 -16.96 6.28
C GLU A 232 26.53 -16.52 6.88
N ASP A 233 27.40 -15.88 6.09
CA ASP A 233 28.67 -15.26 6.55
C ASP A 233 28.39 -13.85 7.04
N TYR A 234 28.10 -13.71 8.35
CA TYR A 234 27.79 -12.45 8.98
C TYR A 234 29.05 -11.71 9.41
N VAL A 235 29.09 -10.40 9.13
CA VAL A 235 30.19 -9.50 9.46
C VAL A 235 29.66 -8.39 10.37
N GLU A 236 30.24 -8.23 11.54
CA GLU A 236 29.95 -7.10 12.42
C GLU A 236 30.61 -5.84 11.87
N LEU A 237 29.83 -4.77 11.72
CA LEU A 237 30.25 -3.50 11.15
C LEU A 237 30.40 -2.44 12.25
N ALA A 238 31.27 -1.46 12.00
CA ALA A 238 31.35 -0.28 12.83
C ALA A 238 30.06 0.57 12.71
N ASP A 239 29.77 1.36 13.72
CA ASP A 239 28.67 2.32 13.73
C ASP A 239 29.05 3.69 13.10
N THR A 240 30.20 3.73 12.42
CA THR A 240 30.70 4.86 11.64
C THR A 240 30.57 4.60 10.14
N GLY A 241 30.56 5.67 9.35
CA GLY A 241 30.44 5.56 7.90
C GLY A 241 30.64 6.88 7.17
N ILE A 242 30.32 6.87 5.89
CA ILE A 242 30.51 7.98 4.95
C ILE A 242 29.17 8.32 4.30
N VAL A 243 28.82 9.61 4.22
CA VAL A 243 27.71 10.08 3.38
C VAL A 243 28.14 9.97 1.91
N THR A 244 27.49 9.09 1.15
CA THR A 244 27.78 8.94 -0.29
C THR A 244 26.95 9.88 -1.14
N THR A 245 25.64 9.85 -0.99
CA THR A 245 24.71 10.82 -1.60
C THR A 245 23.65 11.25 -0.58
N PHE A 246 22.98 12.36 -0.84
CA PHE A 246 21.93 12.84 0.07
C PHE A 246 20.93 13.73 -0.63
N CYS A 247 19.78 13.92 0.02
CA CYS A 247 18.82 14.98 -0.34
C CYS A 247 18.42 15.77 0.92
N ILE A 248 18.15 17.08 0.71
CA ILE A 248 17.59 17.95 1.75
C ILE A 248 16.08 18.01 1.53
N VAL A 249 15.32 17.53 2.50
CA VAL A 249 13.86 17.56 2.49
C VAL A 249 13.41 18.91 3.04
N ASN A 250 12.85 19.77 2.17
CA ASN A 250 12.41 21.12 2.52
C ASN A 250 10.89 21.24 2.62
N VAL A 251 10.13 20.27 2.07
CA VAL A 251 8.67 20.36 1.97
C VAL A 251 8.02 19.55 3.07
N PRO A 252 7.15 20.17 3.89
CA PRO A 252 6.38 19.42 4.88
C PRO A 252 5.28 18.58 4.19
N PHE A 253 5.00 17.40 4.72
CA PHE A 253 3.87 16.56 4.31
C PHE A 253 3.16 15.94 5.52
N GLN A 254 1.92 15.55 5.32
CA GLN A 254 1.11 14.96 6.38
C GLN A 254 1.72 13.64 6.88
N GLY A 255 1.82 13.48 8.20
CA GLY A 255 2.38 12.28 8.83
C GLY A 255 3.90 12.30 8.97
N GLN A 256 4.58 13.36 8.54
CA GLN A 256 6.02 13.54 8.71
C GLN A 256 6.39 13.67 10.19
N ARG A 257 7.35 12.86 10.65
CA ARG A 257 7.78 12.83 12.06
C ARG A 257 8.84 13.88 12.38
N ILE A 258 9.58 14.35 11.37
CA ILE A 258 10.68 15.30 11.50
C ILE A 258 10.31 16.57 10.74
N LYS A 259 10.49 17.72 11.39
CA LYS A 259 10.20 19.01 10.78
C LYS A 259 11.28 19.39 9.77
N PRO A 260 10.94 19.74 8.54
CA PRO A 260 11.91 20.27 7.56
C PRO A 260 12.56 21.59 8.00
N PRO A 261 13.81 21.90 7.53
CA PRO A 261 14.62 21.06 6.66
C PRO A 261 15.32 19.93 7.43
N TYR A 262 15.48 18.77 6.81
CA TYR A 262 16.28 17.67 7.32
C TYR A 262 16.93 16.88 6.16
N VAL A 263 17.93 16.05 6.46
CA VAL A 263 18.67 15.30 5.45
C VAL A 263 18.36 13.81 5.52
N ALA A 264 18.01 13.25 4.37
CA ALA A 264 18.01 11.81 4.12
C ALA A 264 19.23 11.49 3.24
N ALA A 265 20.09 10.61 3.71
CA ALA A 265 21.37 10.31 3.07
C ALA A 265 21.57 8.81 2.89
N TYR A 266 22.29 8.43 1.85
CA TYR A 266 22.88 7.12 1.74
C TYR A 266 24.20 7.11 2.53
N VAL A 267 24.26 6.27 3.55
CA VAL A 267 25.41 6.08 4.43
C VAL A 267 26.07 4.75 4.10
N LEU A 268 27.35 4.80 3.74
CA LEU A 268 28.20 3.62 3.58
C LEU A 268 28.92 3.36 4.90
N LEU A 269 28.51 2.33 5.63
CA LEU A 269 29.20 1.93 6.87
C LEU A 269 30.60 1.42 6.61
N ASP A 270 31.51 1.67 7.54
CA ASP A 270 32.86 1.16 7.48
C ASP A 270 32.84 -0.39 7.49
N GLY A 271 33.39 -0.98 6.46
CA GLY A 271 33.35 -2.44 6.23
C GLY A 271 32.20 -2.96 5.41
N SER A 272 31.25 -2.10 4.97
CA SER A 272 30.18 -2.43 4.05
C SER A 272 30.53 -2.00 2.62
N ASP A 273 29.99 -2.72 1.63
CA ASP A 273 30.15 -2.37 0.21
C ASP A 273 28.90 -1.70 -0.39
N ILE A 274 27.81 -1.66 0.35
CA ILE A 274 26.53 -1.09 -0.13
C ILE A 274 26.04 -0.02 0.85
N PRO A 275 25.80 1.22 0.37
CA PRO A 275 25.24 2.26 1.20
C PRO A 275 23.73 2.02 1.44
N PHE A 276 23.24 2.44 2.59
CA PHE A 276 21.82 2.36 2.94
C PHE A 276 21.25 3.73 3.32
N LEU A 277 19.96 3.90 3.12
CA LEU A 277 19.28 5.17 3.36
C LEU A 277 18.98 5.36 4.85
N HIS A 278 19.41 6.49 5.42
CA HIS A 278 19.08 6.89 6.78
C HIS A 278 19.06 8.42 6.93
N LEU A 279 18.69 8.90 8.11
CA LEU A 279 18.71 10.32 8.44
C LEU A 279 20.11 10.76 8.85
N VAL A 280 20.51 11.97 8.45
CA VAL A 280 21.67 12.68 9.00
C VAL A 280 21.16 13.94 9.69
N LEU A 281 21.37 14.01 11.01
CA LEU A 281 20.94 15.10 11.86
C LEU A 281 22.13 15.58 12.73
N GLY A 282 21.87 16.47 13.70
CA GLY A 282 22.92 16.95 14.59
C GLY A 282 23.80 18.07 14.00
N CYS A 283 23.49 18.52 12.76
CA CYS A 283 24.09 19.66 12.10
C CYS A 283 23.04 20.37 11.23
N GLU A 284 23.37 21.56 10.72
CA GLU A 284 22.52 22.23 9.76
C GLU A 284 22.46 21.42 8.44
N ALA A 285 21.27 21.32 7.85
CA ALA A 285 21.07 20.54 6.63
C ALA A 285 22.00 20.98 5.46
N SER A 286 22.34 22.25 5.41
CA SER A 286 23.26 22.84 4.41
C SER A 286 24.73 22.47 4.63
N GLU A 287 25.10 21.93 5.78
CA GLU A 287 26.47 21.53 6.08
C GLU A 287 26.75 20.08 5.64
N VAL A 288 25.69 19.29 5.40
CA VAL A 288 25.85 17.91 4.95
C VAL A 288 26.41 17.89 3.52
N ARG A 289 27.37 17.03 3.28
CA ARG A 289 28.08 16.88 2.00
C ARG A 289 28.55 15.47 1.75
N MET A 290 28.78 15.14 0.51
CA MET A 290 29.40 13.87 0.13
C MET A 290 30.81 13.76 0.75
N GLY A 291 31.15 12.58 1.23
CA GLY A 291 32.40 12.33 1.93
C GLY A 291 32.37 12.63 3.42
N MET A 292 31.33 13.31 3.94
CA MET A 292 31.21 13.59 5.36
C MET A 292 31.25 12.30 6.19
N ARG A 293 32.14 12.27 7.18
CA ARG A 293 32.22 11.17 8.14
C ARG A 293 31.12 11.29 9.18
N VAL A 294 30.40 10.22 9.40
CA VAL A 294 29.25 10.18 10.32
C VAL A 294 29.32 8.98 11.25
N LYS A 295 28.65 9.07 12.37
CA LYS A 295 28.48 7.99 13.35
C LYS A 295 27.01 7.83 13.71
N ALA A 296 26.60 6.60 14.03
CA ALA A 296 25.24 6.29 14.45
C ALA A 296 24.93 6.86 15.85
N VAL A 297 23.74 7.44 15.98
CA VAL A 297 23.15 7.82 17.24
C VAL A 297 22.03 6.84 17.56
N TRP A 298 22.26 6.01 18.56
CA TRP A 298 21.29 5.02 19.00
C TRP A 298 20.22 5.65 19.90
N LYS A 299 19.01 5.14 19.83
CA LYS A 299 17.95 5.45 20.80
C LYS A 299 18.36 4.98 22.22
N PRO A 300 17.72 5.49 23.28
CA PRO A 300 17.86 4.91 24.60
C PRO A 300 17.60 3.40 24.59
N ARG A 301 18.40 2.63 25.33
CA ARG A 301 18.38 1.15 25.25
C ARG A 301 17.03 0.55 25.62
N GLU A 302 16.27 1.21 26.47
CA GLU A 302 14.91 0.84 26.88
C GLU A 302 13.86 0.95 25.77
N GLU A 303 14.18 1.67 24.69
CA GLU A 303 13.33 1.83 23.50
C GLU A 303 13.67 0.84 22.37
N TRP A 304 14.71 0.01 22.55
CA TRP A 304 15.15 -0.89 21.49
C TRP A 304 14.15 -2.01 21.27
N THR A 305 13.89 -2.29 19.99
CA THR A 305 12.94 -3.29 19.53
C THR A 305 13.59 -4.18 18.48
N TYR A 306 12.81 -5.16 17.99
CA TYR A 306 13.19 -5.97 16.83
C TYR A 306 12.71 -5.35 15.49
N ASP A 307 12.35 -4.07 15.45
CA ASP A 307 11.77 -3.40 14.27
C ASP A 307 12.83 -2.86 13.30
N GLY A 308 13.91 -3.59 13.11
CA GLY A 308 14.95 -3.26 12.15
C GLY A 308 15.83 -2.09 12.60
N LEU A 309 16.16 -1.20 11.66
CA LEU A 309 17.06 -0.06 11.87
C LEU A 309 16.48 1.07 12.74
N ASP A 310 15.25 0.96 13.21
CA ASP A 310 14.60 1.99 14.01
C ASP A 310 15.28 2.23 15.40
N ASN A 311 16.14 1.28 15.85
CA ASN A 311 16.97 1.45 17.05
C ASN A 311 18.10 2.46 16.83
N VAL A 312 18.56 2.66 15.59
CA VAL A 312 19.43 3.78 15.21
C VAL A 312 18.53 4.98 14.92
N SER A 313 18.60 6.01 15.75
CA SER A 313 17.78 7.22 15.58
C SER A 313 18.14 7.99 14.32
N HIS A 314 19.43 8.25 14.13
CA HIS A 314 20.01 8.97 12.98
C HIS A 314 21.52 8.80 12.97
N PHE A 315 22.16 9.36 11.98
CA PHE A 315 23.61 9.59 11.96
C PHE A 315 23.89 11.06 12.22
N GLU A 316 25.03 11.35 12.87
CA GLU A 316 25.53 12.71 13.08
C GLU A 316 26.99 12.83 12.62
N PRO A 317 27.49 14.04 12.32
CA PRO A 317 28.92 14.22 12.01
C PRO A 317 29.81 13.64 13.08
N SER A 318 30.78 12.81 12.72
CA SER A 318 31.73 12.21 13.69
C SER A 318 32.79 13.18 14.17
N GLY A 319 32.99 14.29 13.46
CA GLY A 319 34.08 15.23 13.68
C GLY A 319 35.40 14.83 13.03
N GLU A 320 35.46 13.69 12.37
CA GLU A 320 36.61 13.27 11.58
C GLU A 320 36.70 14.06 10.25
N PRO A 321 37.88 14.17 9.63
CA PRO A 321 38.02 14.73 8.29
C PRO A 321 37.15 13.96 7.28
N ASP A 322 36.65 14.69 6.26
CA ASP A 322 35.91 14.07 5.18
C ASP A 322 36.74 12.97 4.48
N ALA A 323 36.06 11.94 4.05
CA ALA A 323 36.67 10.86 3.28
C ALA A 323 37.02 11.34 1.87
N ASP A 324 38.17 10.85 1.34
CA ASP A 324 38.56 11.13 -0.04
C ASP A 324 37.52 10.53 -1.01
N TYR A 325 37.17 11.29 -2.06
CA TYR A 325 36.20 10.85 -3.07
C TYR A 325 36.49 9.49 -3.68
N GLU A 326 37.74 9.23 -3.95
CA GLU A 326 38.20 7.93 -4.52
C GLU A 326 37.86 6.72 -3.63
N SER A 327 37.75 6.93 -2.31
CA SER A 327 37.43 5.86 -1.36
C SER A 327 35.99 5.36 -1.41
N PHE A 328 35.04 6.17 -1.91
CA PHE A 328 33.64 5.80 -1.97
C PHE A 328 32.96 5.96 -3.35
N SER A 329 33.69 6.52 -4.34
CA SER A 329 33.13 6.81 -5.67
C SER A 329 32.57 5.57 -6.39
N GLN A 330 33.12 4.39 -6.14
CA GLN A 330 32.63 3.13 -6.69
C GLN A 330 31.30 2.65 -6.10
N HIS A 331 30.81 3.31 -5.04
CA HIS A 331 29.55 2.99 -4.33
C HIS A 331 28.44 4.02 -4.59
N LEU A 332 28.64 4.91 -5.58
CA LEU A 332 27.65 5.93 -6.00
C LEU A 332 26.61 5.36 -6.96
#